data_1545a152cbcb7f869f7f4c1e6442541d
#
_entry.id   1545a152cbcb7f869f7f4c1e6442541d
#
_cell.length_a   1.000
_cell.length_b   1.000
_cell.length_c   1.000
_cell.angle_alpha   90.00
_cell.angle_beta   90.00
_cell.angle_gamma   90.00
#
_symmetry.space_group_name_H-M   'P 1'
#
loop_
_entity.id
_entity.type
_entity.pdbx_description
1 polymer ?
#
loop_
_entity_poly.entity_id
_entity_poly.type
_entity_poly.pdbx_seq_one_letter_code
_entity_poly.pdbx_strand_id
1 'polypeptide(L)'
;MLKKLRYGFIGCGMMGQEHLRNLAMIEGIVVTAIYEPDTRMRSESAHFAPDARFTESEEEVIRSEDVDALVIASPNYLHAGQLERISSIRPMPILVEKPVCTSLEQLRVLQSMEKNYPSPIWVAMEYRYMPPISRLVDEVHSGKKLGKIISLSIREHRYPFLKKVGAWNRFNENTGGTLVEKCCHFFDL
;
A
#
# COMPACT_ATOMS: atom_id res chain seq x y z
N MET A 1 9.80 -4.48 -28.53
CA MET A 1 8.97 -4.83 -27.38
C MET A 1 9.06 -3.69 -26.37
N LEU A 2 7.94 -3.24 -25.80
CA LEU A 2 7.95 -2.28 -24.71
C LEU A 2 8.66 -2.89 -23.51
N LYS A 3 9.53 -2.12 -22.85
CA LYS A 3 10.23 -2.56 -21.64
C LYS A 3 9.18 -2.83 -20.55
N LYS A 4 9.16 -4.03 -19.98
CA LYS A 4 8.26 -4.36 -18.86
C LYS A 4 8.66 -3.54 -17.63
N LEU A 5 7.66 -3.02 -16.91
CA LEU A 5 7.85 -2.38 -15.61
C LEU A 5 8.00 -3.47 -14.54
N ARG A 6 9.09 -3.41 -13.79
CA ARG A 6 9.50 -4.45 -12.83
C ARG A 6 9.21 -4.01 -11.40
N TYR A 7 8.36 -4.78 -10.72
CA TYR A 7 7.98 -4.50 -9.34
C TYR A 7 8.74 -5.37 -8.35
N GLY A 8 9.17 -4.75 -7.26
CA GLY A 8 9.58 -5.40 -6.03
C GLY A 8 8.49 -5.33 -4.97
N PHE A 9 8.41 -6.32 -4.08
CA PHE A 9 7.44 -6.35 -2.98
C PHE A 9 8.13 -6.45 -1.62
N ILE A 10 7.63 -5.67 -0.67
CA ILE A 10 7.97 -5.77 0.74
C ILE A 10 6.69 -6.11 1.52
N GLY A 11 6.58 -7.37 1.93
CA GLY A 11 5.39 -7.94 2.53
C GLY A 11 4.38 -8.49 1.52
N CYS A 12 4.05 -9.77 1.68
CA CYS A 12 3.08 -10.49 0.84
C CYS A 12 2.05 -11.23 1.68
N GLY A 13 1.59 -10.61 2.76
CA GLY A 13 0.40 -11.04 3.47
C GLY A 13 -0.87 -10.88 2.60
N MET A 14 -2.02 -10.87 3.21
CA MET A 14 -3.32 -10.84 2.50
C MET A 14 -3.40 -9.72 1.45
N MET A 15 -3.00 -8.48 1.78
CA MET A 15 -3.05 -7.37 0.83
C MET A 15 -1.95 -7.46 -0.24
N GLY A 16 -0.75 -7.90 0.13
CA GLY A 16 0.32 -8.14 -0.86
C GLY A 16 -0.08 -9.19 -1.89
N GLN A 17 -0.72 -10.28 -1.48
CA GLN A 17 -1.25 -11.29 -2.41
C GLN A 17 -2.34 -10.72 -3.32
N GLU A 18 -3.20 -9.83 -2.79
CA GLU A 18 -4.20 -9.15 -3.62
C GLU A 18 -3.55 -8.25 -4.67
N HIS A 19 -2.53 -7.49 -4.30
CA HIS A 19 -1.74 -6.72 -5.28
C HIS A 19 -1.07 -7.61 -6.33
N LEU A 20 -0.50 -8.75 -5.92
CA LEU A 20 0.10 -9.70 -6.88
C LEU A 20 -0.92 -10.21 -7.90
N ARG A 21 -2.14 -10.59 -7.46
CA ARG A 21 -3.23 -11.01 -8.35
C ARG A 21 -3.62 -9.90 -9.33
N ASN A 22 -3.75 -8.67 -8.83
CA ASN A 22 -4.15 -7.53 -9.65
C ASN A 22 -3.06 -7.18 -10.68
N LEU A 23 -1.78 -7.18 -10.29
CA LEU A 23 -0.68 -6.92 -11.21
C LEU A 23 -0.55 -7.99 -12.30
N ALA A 24 -0.86 -9.25 -11.99
CA ALA A 24 -0.85 -10.33 -12.99
C ALA A 24 -1.88 -10.12 -14.13
N MET A 25 -2.89 -9.26 -13.94
CA MET A 25 -3.88 -8.91 -14.95
C MET A 25 -3.48 -7.72 -15.82
N ILE A 26 -2.36 -7.06 -15.51
CA ILE A 26 -1.92 -5.84 -16.21
C ILE A 26 -0.78 -6.20 -17.16
N GLU A 27 -0.97 -5.98 -18.45
CA GLU A 27 0.07 -6.18 -19.45
C GLU A 27 1.27 -5.23 -19.25
N GLY A 28 2.46 -5.72 -19.55
CA GLY A 28 3.68 -4.91 -19.43
C GLY A 28 4.25 -4.80 -18.02
N ILE A 29 3.71 -5.51 -17.05
CA ILE A 29 4.20 -5.59 -15.67
C ILE A 29 4.79 -6.96 -15.37
N VAL A 30 5.80 -7.00 -14.51
CA VAL A 30 6.36 -8.24 -13.96
C VAL A 30 6.81 -7.99 -12.51
N VAL A 31 6.61 -8.97 -11.64
CA VAL A 31 7.17 -8.97 -10.28
C VAL A 31 8.48 -9.74 -10.31
N THR A 32 9.57 -9.11 -9.88
CA THR A 32 10.93 -9.68 -9.97
C THR A 32 11.51 -10.08 -8.63
N ALA A 33 11.17 -9.36 -7.55
CA ALA A 33 11.74 -9.62 -6.23
C ALA A 33 10.66 -9.45 -5.14
N ILE A 34 10.66 -10.35 -4.16
CA ILE A 34 9.72 -10.34 -3.03
C ILE A 34 10.47 -10.60 -1.73
N TYR A 35 10.25 -9.75 -0.73
CA TYR A 35 10.59 -10.03 0.65
C TYR A 35 9.33 -10.33 1.46
N GLU A 36 9.24 -11.54 2.00
CA GLU A 36 8.18 -11.98 2.92
C GLU A 36 8.78 -12.91 3.97
N PRO A 37 8.80 -12.51 5.24
CA PRO A 37 9.42 -13.29 6.30
C PRO A 37 8.58 -14.49 6.78
N ASP A 38 7.25 -14.44 6.62
CA ASP A 38 6.39 -15.55 7.00
C ASP A 38 6.42 -16.64 5.93
N THR A 39 6.86 -17.83 6.29
CA THR A 39 7.06 -18.94 5.37
C THR A 39 5.78 -19.39 4.67
N ARG A 40 4.64 -19.31 5.35
CA ARG A 40 3.35 -19.67 4.78
C ARG A 40 2.92 -18.61 3.75
N MET A 41 2.99 -17.32 4.12
CA MET A 41 2.68 -16.23 3.19
C MET A 41 3.60 -16.24 1.97
N ARG A 42 4.89 -16.51 2.17
CA ARG A 42 5.87 -16.69 1.10
C ARG A 42 5.47 -17.80 0.13
N SER A 43 5.10 -18.97 0.65
CA SER A 43 4.64 -20.11 -0.17
C SER A 43 3.36 -19.82 -0.94
N GLU A 44 2.38 -19.18 -0.29
CA GLU A 44 1.13 -18.77 -0.93
C GLU A 44 1.37 -17.74 -2.04
N SER A 45 2.25 -16.77 -1.82
CA SER A 45 2.58 -15.71 -2.78
C SER A 45 3.30 -16.22 -4.02
N ALA A 46 4.09 -17.28 -3.90
CA ALA A 46 4.79 -17.91 -5.03
C ALA A 46 3.84 -18.38 -6.14
N HIS A 47 2.59 -18.70 -5.81
CA HIS A 47 1.58 -19.08 -6.80
C HIS A 47 1.13 -17.88 -7.69
N PHE A 48 1.22 -16.66 -7.18
CA PHE A 48 0.80 -15.46 -7.90
C PHE A 48 1.95 -14.75 -8.64
N ALA A 49 3.18 -15.05 -8.24
CA ALA A 49 4.38 -14.50 -8.86
C ALA A 49 5.46 -15.60 -8.98
N PRO A 50 5.23 -16.61 -9.85
CA PRO A 50 6.10 -17.80 -9.92
C PRO A 50 7.53 -17.48 -10.39
N ASP A 51 7.71 -16.40 -11.14
CA ASP A 51 9.01 -15.98 -11.66
C ASP A 51 9.75 -15.02 -10.73
N ALA A 52 9.13 -14.60 -9.61
CA ALA A 52 9.73 -13.68 -8.68
C ALA A 52 10.77 -14.39 -7.79
N ARG A 53 11.90 -13.71 -7.58
CA ARG A 53 12.90 -14.14 -6.63
C ARG A 53 12.49 -13.75 -5.21
N PHE A 54 12.43 -14.68 -4.29
CA PHE A 54 12.26 -14.38 -2.86
C PHE A 54 13.59 -14.07 -2.20
N THR A 55 13.67 -12.91 -1.56
CA THR A 55 14.87 -12.42 -0.89
C THR A 55 14.84 -12.72 0.62
N GLU A 56 15.99 -12.63 1.28
CA GLU A 56 16.12 -12.84 2.71
C GLU A 56 16.03 -11.52 3.51
N SER A 57 16.07 -10.37 2.81
CA SER A 57 15.93 -9.05 3.44
C SER A 57 15.19 -8.07 2.53
N GLU A 58 14.58 -7.04 3.15
CA GLU A 58 14.01 -5.88 2.44
C GLU A 58 15.07 -5.14 1.63
N GLU A 59 16.28 -5.05 2.18
CA GLU A 59 17.39 -4.33 1.56
C GLU A 59 17.81 -4.95 0.22
N GLU A 60 17.75 -6.27 0.10
CA GLU A 60 18.01 -6.96 -1.17
C GLU A 60 16.99 -6.60 -2.24
N VAL A 61 15.71 -6.43 -1.88
CA VAL A 61 14.68 -5.94 -2.83
C VAL A 61 14.97 -4.51 -3.22
N ILE A 62 15.27 -3.64 -2.25
CA ILE A 62 15.50 -2.19 -2.48
C ILE A 62 16.73 -1.98 -3.39
N ARG A 63 17.81 -2.72 -3.16
CA ARG A 63 19.07 -2.62 -3.94
C ARG A 63 19.02 -3.31 -5.29
N SER A 64 18.00 -4.10 -5.57
CA SER A 64 17.91 -4.93 -6.77
C SER A 64 17.80 -4.08 -8.04
N GLU A 65 18.73 -4.23 -8.97
CA GLU A 65 18.75 -3.50 -10.23
C GLU A 65 17.62 -3.90 -11.19
N ASP A 66 16.99 -5.04 -10.92
CA ASP A 66 15.83 -5.54 -11.66
C ASP A 66 14.48 -5.12 -11.05
N VAL A 67 14.48 -4.10 -10.18
CA VAL A 67 13.27 -3.49 -9.59
C VAL A 67 13.19 -2.02 -10.03
N ASP A 68 12.10 -1.63 -10.67
CA ASP A 68 11.83 -0.26 -11.13
C ASP A 68 10.89 0.49 -10.18
N ALA A 69 10.02 -0.22 -9.45
CA ALA A 69 9.07 0.33 -8.47
C ALA A 69 8.80 -0.67 -7.33
N LEU A 70 8.38 -0.17 -6.17
CA LEU A 70 8.09 -1.00 -4.99
C LEU A 70 6.62 -0.97 -4.60
N VAL A 71 6.15 -2.12 -4.11
CA VAL A 71 4.90 -2.24 -3.35
C VAL A 71 5.24 -2.58 -1.90
N ILE A 72 4.76 -1.76 -0.97
CA ILE A 72 4.86 -2.01 0.47
C ILE A 72 3.50 -2.46 0.97
N ALA A 73 3.39 -3.72 1.37
CA ALA A 73 2.17 -4.35 1.90
C ALA A 73 2.44 -5.16 3.18
N SER A 74 3.41 -4.71 3.95
CA SER A 74 3.82 -5.20 5.26
C SER A 74 2.82 -4.80 6.36
N PRO A 75 3.04 -5.14 7.64
CA PRO A 75 2.27 -4.60 8.74
C PRO A 75 2.37 -3.08 8.89
N ASN A 76 1.26 -2.42 9.22
CA ASN A 76 1.11 -0.96 9.25
C ASN A 76 2.24 -0.21 9.98
N TYR A 77 2.68 -0.73 11.13
CA TYR A 77 3.72 -0.09 11.96
C TYR A 77 5.11 -0.09 11.32
N LEU A 78 5.32 -0.87 10.25
CA LEU A 78 6.59 -0.94 9.52
C LEU A 78 6.68 0.07 8.37
N HIS A 79 5.56 0.55 7.84
CA HIS A 79 5.51 1.34 6.61
C HIS A 79 6.41 2.57 6.66
N ALA A 80 6.32 3.37 7.73
CA ALA A 80 7.12 4.59 7.85
C ALA A 80 8.63 4.30 7.84
N GLY A 81 9.09 3.33 8.62
CA GLY A 81 10.51 2.94 8.66
C GLY A 81 11.00 2.35 7.34
N GLN A 82 10.13 1.65 6.61
CA GLN A 82 10.46 1.13 5.28
C GLN A 82 10.59 2.25 4.25
N LEU A 83 9.72 3.25 4.27
CA LEU A 83 9.80 4.44 3.43
C LEU A 83 11.11 5.22 3.69
N GLU A 84 11.48 5.43 4.94
CA GLU A 84 12.76 6.07 5.32
C GLU A 84 13.96 5.26 4.80
N ARG A 85 13.92 3.95 4.95
CA ARG A 85 14.99 3.07 4.46
C ARG A 85 15.13 3.12 2.94
N ILE A 86 14.02 3.08 2.20
CA ILE A 86 14.04 3.21 0.74
C ILE A 86 14.57 4.58 0.33
N SER A 87 14.14 5.65 1.02
CA SER A 87 14.62 7.01 0.77
C SER A 87 16.14 7.13 0.92
N SER A 88 16.72 6.42 1.88
CA SER A 88 18.16 6.47 2.15
C SER A 88 19.01 5.56 1.26
N ILE A 89 18.46 4.42 0.83
CA ILE A 89 19.22 3.41 0.06
C ILE A 89 19.10 3.67 -1.43
N ARG A 90 17.88 3.69 -1.95
CA ARG A 90 17.58 3.86 -3.37
C ARG A 90 16.16 4.38 -3.57
N PRO A 91 15.97 5.69 -3.65
CA PRO A 91 14.67 6.27 -3.95
C PRO A 91 14.12 5.80 -5.30
N MET A 92 12.86 5.38 -5.31
CA MET A 92 12.15 4.92 -6.51
C MET A 92 10.64 5.11 -6.33
N PRO A 93 9.82 4.94 -7.38
CA PRO A 93 8.37 4.96 -7.25
C PRO A 93 7.86 3.90 -6.27
N ILE A 94 6.93 4.27 -5.38
CA ILE A 94 6.39 3.39 -4.34
C ILE A 94 4.87 3.43 -4.34
N LEU A 95 4.23 2.26 -4.28
CA LEU A 95 2.88 2.06 -3.79
C LEU A 95 2.96 1.53 -2.37
N VAL A 96 2.47 2.26 -1.39
CA VAL A 96 2.42 1.82 0.01
C VAL A 96 0.99 1.62 0.48
N GLU A 97 0.74 0.51 1.17
CA GLU A 97 -0.55 0.27 1.81
C GLU A 97 -0.86 1.30 2.90
N LYS A 98 -2.13 1.50 3.11
CA LYS A 98 -2.63 2.38 4.17
C LYS A 98 -2.69 1.62 5.53
N PRO A 99 -2.60 2.32 6.65
CA PRO A 99 -2.17 3.71 6.77
C PRO A 99 -0.67 3.84 6.53
N VAL A 100 -0.23 4.97 6.00
CA VAL A 100 1.18 5.23 5.72
C VAL A 100 2.05 5.31 6.98
N CYS A 101 1.44 5.66 8.11
CA CYS A 101 2.06 5.68 9.43
C CYS A 101 1.03 5.41 10.53
N THR A 102 1.49 5.05 11.72
CA THR A 102 0.64 4.70 12.88
C THR A 102 0.80 5.65 14.07
N SER A 103 1.70 6.63 13.97
CA SER A 103 1.93 7.62 15.03
C SER A 103 2.23 9.02 14.47
N LEU A 104 2.03 10.05 15.30
CA LEU A 104 2.36 11.44 14.95
C LEU A 104 3.86 11.66 14.78
N GLU A 105 4.68 10.90 15.46
CA GLU A 105 6.13 10.94 15.31
C GLU A 105 6.54 10.48 13.91
N GLN A 106 6.05 9.31 13.48
CA GLN A 106 6.25 8.81 12.13
C GLN A 106 5.73 9.79 11.07
N LEU A 107 4.58 10.41 11.30
CA LEU A 107 4.02 11.42 10.38
C LEU A 107 4.97 12.59 10.17
N ARG A 108 5.57 13.14 11.24
CA ARG A 108 6.53 14.26 11.14
C ARG A 108 7.76 13.89 10.33
N VAL A 109 8.26 12.68 10.53
CA VAL A 109 9.39 12.15 9.77
C VAL A 109 9.05 12.04 8.28
N LEU A 110 7.91 11.45 7.95
CA LEU A 110 7.47 11.31 6.57
C LEU A 110 7.22 12.66 5.89
N GLN A 111 6.63 13.64 6.59
CA GLN A 111 6.45 15.01 6.08
C GLN A 111 7.79 15.71 5.77
N SER A 112 8.82 15.42 6.54
CA SER A 112 10.17 15.92 6.26
C SER A 112 10.81 15.22 5.06
N MET A 113 10.63 13.91 4.97
CA MET A 113 11.15 13.09 3.87
C MET A 113 10.50 13.46 2.52
N GLU A 114 9.18 13.63 2.50
CA GLU A 114 8.39 13.91 1.29
C GLU A 114 8.91 15.12 0.52
N LYS A 115 9.33 16.16 1.22
CA LYS A 115 9.82 17.41 0.61
C LYS A 115 11.01 17.21 -0.34
N ASN A 116 11.80 16.16 -0.12
CA ASN A 116 13.03 15.89 -0.85
C ASN A 116 13.01 14.53 -1.57
N TYR A 117 11.91 13.79 -1.50
CA TYR A 117 11.82 12.48 -2.14
C TYR A 117 11.66 12.65 -3.66
N PRO A 118 12.58 12.10 -4.49
CA PRO A 118 12.65 12.42 -5.91
C PRO A 118 11.68 11.65 -6.82
N SER A 119 10.86 10.78 -6.23
CA SER A 119 9.97 9.88 -6.97
C SER A 119 8.56 9.88 -6.38
N PRO A 120 7.52 9.47 -7.11
CA PRO A 120 6.18 9.42 -6.56
C PRO A 120 6.04 8.35 -5.46
N ILE A 121 5.33 8.73 -4.38
CA ILE A 121 4.83 7.81 -3.37
C ILE A 121 3.31 7.84 -3.44
N TRP A 122 2.71 6.71 -3.73
CA TRP A 122 1.26 6.54 -3.78
C TRP A 122 0.77 5.73 -2.59
N VAL A 123 -0.14 6.29 -1.82
CA VAL A 123 -0.80 5.57 -0.72
C VAL A 123 -2.05 4.87 -1.26
N ALA A 124 -2.21 3.59 -0.95
CA ALA A 124 -3.31 2.75 -1.46
C ALA A 124 -4.66 3.09 -0.80
N MET A 125 -5.21 4.25 -1.17
CA MET A 125 -6.55 4.72 -0.77
C MET A 125 -7.58 4.26 -1.80
N GLU A 126 -7.86 2.95 -1.83
CA GLU A 126 -8.64 2.29 -2.87
C GLU A 126 -10.12 2.71 -2.92
N TYR A 127 -10.67 3.28 -1.83
CA TYR A 127 -12.08 3.72 -1.81
C TYR A 127 -12.38 4.78 -2.84
N ARG A 128 -11.42 5.62 -3.20
CA ARG A 128 -11.54 6.63 -4.28
C ARG A 128 -11.98 6.00 -5.61
N TYR A 129 -11.60 4.75 -5.85
CA TYR A 129 -11.82 4.03 -7.11
C TYR A 129 -13.03 3.11 -7.08
N MET A 130 -13.72 2.99 -5.94
CA MET A 130 -14.98 2.25 -5.87
C MET A 130 -16.02 2.92 -6.77
N PRO A 131 -16.72 2.20 -7.66
CA PRO A 131 -17.63 2.82 -8.64
C PRO A 131 -18.67 3.77 -8.05
N PRO A 132 -19.35 3.48 -6.91
CA PRO A 132 -20.29 4.44 -6.33
C PRO A 132 -19.60 5.70 -5.78
N ILE A 133 -18.38 5.58 -5.27
CA ILE A 133 -17.61 6.73 -4.75
C ILE A 133 -17.10 7.58 -5.92
N SER A 134 -16.45 6.98 -6.92
CA SER A 134 -16.01 7.70 -8.11
C SER A 134 -17.16 8.45 -8.76
N ARG A 135 -18.33 7.82 -8.86
CA ARG A 135 -19.54 8.47 -9.40
C ARG A 135 -19.99 9.67 -8.56
N LEU A 136 -19.98 9.55 -7.24
CA LEU A 136 -20.33 10.66 -6.34
C LEU A 136 -19.36 11.83 -6.52
N VAL A 137 -18.05 11.55 -6.54
CA VAL A 137 -16.99 12.55 -6.73
C VAL A 137 -17.18 13.29 -8.06
N ASP A 138 -17.43 12.57 -9.16
CA ASP A 138 -17.67 13.15 -10.48
C ASP A 138 -18.91 14.06 -10.50
N GLU A 139 -20.03 13.64 -9.89
CA GLU A 139 -21.25 14.45 -9.82
C GLU A 139 -21.06 15.72 -8.96
N VAL A 140 -20.26 15.64 -7.90
CA VAL A 140 -19.91 16.78 -7.05
C VAL A 140 -19.01 17.77 -7.80
N HIS A 141 -17.92 17.29 -8.42
CA HIS A 141 -17.00 18.16 -9.16
C HIS A 141 -17.64 18.78 -10.40
N SER A 142 -18.56 18.09 -11.04
CA SER A 142 -19.29 18.66 -12.19
C SER A 142 -20.24 19.81 -11.80
N GLY A 143 -20.66 19.87 -10.53
CA GLY A 143 -21.59 20.86 -10.00
C GLY A 143 -22.98 20.87 -10.64
N LYS A 144 -23.25 19.94 -11.57
CA LYS A 144 -24.44 20.00 -12.43
C LYS A 144 -25.72 19.48 -11.77
N LYS A 145 -25.62 18.51 -10.88
CA LYS A 145 -26.80 17.86 -10.30
C LYS A 145 -26.95 18.03 -8.80
N LEU A 146 -25.85 17.97 -8.06
CA LEU A 146 -25.86 17.94 -6.59
C LEU A 146 -25.60 19.32 -5.98
N GLY A 147 -25.02 20.27 -6.74
CA GLY A 147 -24.61 21.56 -6.22
C GLY A 147 -23.48 21.44 -5.18
N LYS A 148 -23.47 22.35 -4.21
CA LYS A 148 -22.46 22.36 -3.13
C LYS A 148 -22.82 21.33 -2.06
N ILE A 149 -21.85 20.48 -1.67
CA ILE A 149 -22.02 19.58 -0.52
C ILE A 149 -22.16 20.42 0.75
N ILE A 150 -23.22 20.16 1.51
CA ILE A 150 -23.47 20.77 2.81
C ILE A 150 -23.15 19.81 3.94
N SER A 151 -23.43 18.51 3.74
CA SER A 151 -23.19 17.46 4.72
C SER A 151 -22.93 16.12 4.03
N LEU A 152 -22.04 15.33 4.60
CA LEU A 152 -21.75 13.97 4.16
C LEU A 152 -21.83 13.04 5.37
N SER A 153 -22.60 11.94 5.26
CA SER A 153 -22.64 10.86 6.25
C SER A 153 -22.24 9.56 5.60
N ILE A 154 -21.21 8.91 6.15
CA ILE A 154 -20.70 7.64 5.66
C ILE A 154 -20.97 6.58 6.71
N ARG A 155 -21.61 5.47 6.30
CA ARG A 155 -21.87 4.30 7.15
C ARG A 155 -21.35 3.05 6.46
N GLU A 156 -20.51 2.31 7.15
CA GLU A 156 -19.98 1.05 6.66
C GLU A 156 -20.39 -0.09 7.59
N HIS A 157 -21.01 -1.11 7.01
CA HIS A 157 -21.31 -2.37 7.68
C HIS A 157 -20.34 -3.42 7.17
N ARG A 158 -19.55 -4.00 8.06
CA ARG A 158 -18.55 -5.00 7.68
C ARG A 158 -18.42 -6.09 8.73
N TYR A 159 -17.89 -7.22 8.28
CA TYR A 159 -17.47 -8.29 9.20
C TYR A 159 -16.28 -7.84 10.05
N PRO A 160 -16.07 -8.46 11.24
CA PRO A 160 -14.86 -8.25 12.01
C PRO A 160 -13.61 -8.43 11.18
N PHE A 161 -12.56 -7.66 11.48
CA PHE A 161 -11.27 -7.79 10.81
C PHE A 161 -10.73 -9.21 10.89
N LEU A 162 -10.24 -9.73 9.77
CA LEU A 162 -9.57 -11.01 9.71
C LEU A 162 -8.31 -10.99 10.58
N LYS A 163 -7.99 -12.14 11.14
CA LYS A 163 -6.76 -12.32 11.90
C LYS A 163 -5.58 -12.31 10.96
N LYS A 164 -4.64 -11.41 11.21
CA LYS A 164 -3.36 -11.30 10.49
C LYS A 164 -2.30 -12.21 11.13
N VAL A 165 -1.19 -12.45 10.44
CA VAL A 165 -0.03 -13.17 10.99
C VAL A 165 0.36 -12.55 12.33
N GLY A 166 0.54 -13.36 13.37
CA GLY A 166 0.85 -12.87 14.72
C GLY A 166 -0.23 -11.98 15.36
N ALA A 167 -1.41 -11.86 14.74
CA ALA A 167 -2.52 -11.02 15.20
C ALA A 167 -2.14 -9.53 15.46
N TRP A 168 -1.10 -9.02 14.77
CA TRP A 168 -0.56 -7.68 14.98
C TRP A 168 -1.61 -6.57 14.89
N ASN A 169 -2.64 -6.77 14.05
CA ASN A 169 -3.71 -5.81 13.84
C ASN A 169 -4.72 -5.70 14.99
N ARG A 170 -4.50 -6.40 16.09
CA ARG A 170 -5.33 -6.32 17.33
C ARG A 170 -4.81 -5.27 18.32
N PHE A 171 -3.66 -4.68 18.06
CA PHE A 171 -3.01 -3.75 18.96
C PHE A 171 -2.96 -2.33 18.38
N ASN A 172 -3.43 -1.34 19.15
CA ASN A 172 -3.46 0.06 18.69
C ASN A 172 -2.06 0.61 18.37
N GLU A 173 -1.04 0.18 19.09
CA GLU A 173 0.36 0.54 18.84
C GLU A 173 0.83 0.15 17.43
N ASN A 174 0.28 -0.94 16.89
CA ASN A 174 0.63 -1.44 15.56
C ASN A 174 -0.24 -0.85 14.45
N THR A 175 -1.40 -0.30 14.79
CA THR A 175 -2.40 0.14 13.80
C THR A 175 -2.66 1.64 13.82
N GLY A 176 -2.28 2.34 14.90
CA GLY A 176 -2.69 3.71 15.17
C GLY A 176 -4.15 3.82 15.66
N GLY A 177 -4.81 2.69 15.90
CA GLY A 177 -6.22 2.61 16.29
C GLY A 177 -7.18 2.72 15.10
N THR A 178 -8.47 2.54 15.37
CA THR A 178 -9.51 2.46 14.32
C THR A 178 -9.59 3.71 13.44
N LEU A 179 -9.36 4.90 14.00
CA LEU A 179 -9.40 6.14 13.23
C LEU A 179 -8.30 6.18 12.17
N VAL A 180 -7.11 5.68 12.49
CA VAL A 180 -5.97 5.64 11.57
C VAL A 180 -6.09 4.46 10.62
N GLU A 181 -6.32 3.25 11.14
CA GLU A 181 -6.31 2.03 10.33
C GLU A 181 -7.48 1.96 9.36
N LYS A 182 -8.67 2.40 9.80
CA LYS A 182 -9.91 2.24 9.02
C LYS A 182 -10.47 3.54 8.51
N CYS A 183 -10.62 4.54 9.38
CA CYS A 183 -11.29 5.78 9.00
C CYS A 183 -10.44 6.66 8.08
N CYS A 184 -9.14 6.34 7.87
CA CYS A 184 -8.31 7.02 6.88
C CYS A 184 -8.98 7.06 5.49
N HIS A 185 -9.66 6.00 5.07
CA HIS A 185 -10.43 5.99 3.82
C HIS A 185 -11.54 7.04 3.77
N PHE A 186 -12.21 7.28 4.90
CA PHE A 186 -13.33 8.24 4.97
C PHE A 186 -12.85 9.68 5.01
N PHE A 187 -11.68 9.92 5.59
CA PHE A 187 -11.04 11.23 5.58
C PHE A 187 -10.39 11.56 4.22
N ASP A 188 -10.10 10.53 3.44
CA ASP A 188 -9.51 10.64 2.11
C ASP A 188 -10.53 11.02 1.03
N LEU A 189 -11.81 10.75 1.26
CA LEU A 189 -12.92 11.03 0.34
C LEU A 189 -13.42 12.48 0.44
#